data_a84192337f6b89df7223a40d1346c274
#
_entry.id   a84192337f6b89df7223a40d1346c274
#
_cell.length_a   1.000
_cell.length_b   1.000
_cell.length_c   1.000
_cell.angle_alpha   90.00
_cell.angle_beta   90.00
_cell.angle_gamma   90.00
#
_symmetry.space_group_name_H-M   'P 1'
#
loop_
_entity.id
_entity.type
_entity.pdbx_description
1 polymer ?
#
loop_
_entity_poly.entity_id
_entity_poly.type
_entity_poly.pdbx_seq_one_letter_code
_entity_poly.pdbx_strand_id
1 'polypeptide(L)'
;MLSPLDILGLTRDEFLDRALAYGAKRPRALAIYRAAFRQGVALEPWVTLRRPPIVNSHVEGDTIKFVQRHDDGLETESVLIPMFGRAGQMTRTLCVSSQIGCAMGCRFCETAQMGLMRNLDAAAIVAQWFGATHDVGERPTNIVFMGMGEPMDNLDSVL
;
A
#
# COMPACT_ATOMS: atom_id res chain seq x y z
N MET A 1 9.54 -27.41 2.67
CA MET A 1 8.23 -26.72 2.65
C MET A 1 8.41 -25.42 1.90
N LEU A 2 7.47 -25.07 1.01
CA LEU A 2 7.48 -23.78 0.32
C LEU A 2 7.17 -22.65 1.33
N SER A 3 7.86 -21.52 1.21
CA SER A 3 7.58 -20.33 2.05
C SER A 3 6.25 -19.70 1.64
N PRO A 4 5.43 -19.21 2.59
CA PRO A 4 4.19 -18.53 2.25
C PRO A 4 4.40 -17.36 1.27
N LEU A 5 3.44 -17.14 0.36
CA LEU A 5 3.45 -16.05 -0.60
C LEU A 5 2.88 -14.79 0.04
N ASP A 6 3.65 -13.72 0.06
CA ASP A 6 3.12 -12.39 0.38
C ASP A 6 2.44 -11.81 -0.87
N ILE A 7 1.12 -11.79 -0.85
CA ILE A 7 0.31 -11.42 -2.01
C ILE A 7 0.37 -9.92 -2.33
N LEU A 8 0.70 -9.06 -1.35
CA LEU A 8 0.74 -7.63 -1.56
C LEU A 8 1.89 -7.19 -2.48
N GLY A 9 2.98 -8.00 -2.53
CA GLY A 9 4.12 -7.77 -3.40
C GLY A 9 4.03 -8.44 -4.77
N LEU A 10 2.86 -8.98 -5.14
CA LEU A 10 2.70 -9.73 -6.39
C LEU A 10 1.58 -9.15 -7.24
N THR A 11 1.85 -9.01 -8.53
CA THR A 11 0.78 -8.79 -9.50
C THR A 11 -0.16 -10.00 -9.53
N ARG A 12 -1.36 -9.78 -10.06
CA ARG A 12 -2.33 -10.89 -10.18
C ARG A 12 -1.76 -12.08 -10.95
N ASP A 13 -1.07 -11.84 -12.06
CA ASP A 13 -0.60 -12.90 -12.93
C ASP A 13 0.59 -13.65 -12.30
N GLU A 14 1.51 -12.96 -11.67
CA GLU A 14 2.58 -13.58 -10.86
C GLU A 14 2.02 -14.45 -9.73
N PHE A 15 1.00 -13.94 -9.02
CA PHE A 15 0.35 -14.74 -7.97
C PHE A 15 -0.30 -15.98 -8.54
N LEU A 16 -1.03 -15.89 -9.66
CA LEU A 16 -1.68 -17.05 -10.30
C LEU A 16 -0.66 -18.11 -10.71
N ASP A 17 0.47 -17.71 -11.26
CA ASP A 17 1.53 -18.64 -11.69
C ASP A 17 2.24 -19.28 -10.49
N ARG A 18 2.56 -18.52 -9.44
CA ARG A 18 3.17 -19.06 -8.21
C ARG A 18 2.22 -19.98 -7.43
N ALA A 19 0.93 -19.70 -7.42
CA ALA A 19 -0.08 -20.52 -6.75
C ALA A 19 -0.16 -21.98 -7.28
N LEU A 20 0.26 -22.22 -8.53
CA LEU A 20 0.33 -23.57 -9.09
C LEU A 20 1.27 -24.49 -8.29
N ALA A 21 2.37 -23.97 -7.77
CA ALA A 21 3.33 -24.72 -6.96
C ALA A 21 2.73 -25.18 -5.61
N TYR A 22 1.67 -24.51 -5.13
CA TYR A 22 0.91 -24.89 -3.93
C TYR A 22 -0.33 -25.74 -4.27
N GLY A 23 -0.45 -26.23 -5.52
CA GLY A 23 -1.55 -27.08 -5.97
C GLY A 23 -2.86 -26.33 -6.28
N ALA A 24 -2.85 -25.00 -6.26
CA ALA A 24 -4.05 -24.21 -6.55
C ALA A 24 -4.23 -24.04 -8.07
N LYS A 25 -5.32 -24.57 -8.61
CA LYS A 25 -5.69 -24.32 -10.01
C LYS A 25 -6.05 -22.85 -10.24
N ARG A 26 -5.86 -22.32 -11.47
CA ARG A 26 -6.12 -20.89 -11.79
C ARG A 26 -7.46 -20.33 -11.27
N PRO A 27 -8.63 -21.01 -11.39
CA PRO A 27 -9.87 -20.46 -10.84
C PRO A 27 -9.84 -20.29 -9.32
N ARG A 28 -9.23 -21.26 -8.60
CA ARG A 28 -9.06 -21.18 -7.13
C ARG A 28 -8.08 -20.06 -6.76
N ALA A 29 -6.93 -19.99 -7.43
CA ALA A 29 -5.95 -18.93 -7.22
C ALA A 29 -6.57 -17.53 -7.44
N LEU A 30 -7.37 -17.36 -8.50
CA LEU A 30 -8.08 -16.11 -8.75
C LEU A 30 -9.09 -15.77 -7.65
N ALA A 31 -9.80 -16.75 -7.12
CA ALA A 31 -10.71 -16.55 -5.98
C ALA A 31 -9.98 -16.11 -4.73
N ILE A 32 -8.81 -16.71 -4.43
CA ILE A 32 -7.94 -16.33 -3.32
C ILE A 32 -7.45 -14.89 -3.49
N TYR A 33 -6.93 -14.53 -4.68
CA TYR A 33 -6.47 -13.17 -4.97
C TYR A 33 -7.58 -12.13 -4.77
N ARG A 34 -8.77 -12.41 -5.29
CA ARG A 34 -9.93 -11.53 -5.13
C ARG A 34 -10.37 -11.38 -3.68
N ALA A 35 -10.36 -12.46 -2.90
CA ALA A 35 -10.70 -12.42 -1.47
C ALA A 35 -9.69 -11.56 -0.70
N ALA A 36 -8.40 -11.72 -0.98
CA ALA A 36 -7.34 -10.91 -0.35
C ALA A 36 -7.60 -9.41 -0.56
N PHE A 37 -7.75 -8.97 -1.81
CA PHE A 37 -7.90 -7.53 -2.09
C PHE A 37 -9.30 -6.97 -1.84
N ARG A 38 -10.37 -7.76 -1.92
CA ARG A 38 -11.74 -7.26 -1.67
C ARG A 38 -12.17 -7.35 -0.22
N GLN A 39 -11.71 -8.36 0.49
CA GLN A 39 -12.18 -8.69 1.84
C GLN A 39 -11.09 -8.58 2.91
N GLY A 40 -9.81 -8.45 2.52
CA GLY A 40 -8.69 -8.39 3.44
C GLY A 40 -8.37 -9.73 4.11
N VAL A 41 -8.74 -10.86 3.50
CA VAL A 41 -8.59 -12.18 4.11
C VAL A 41 -7.67 -13.11 3.31
N ALA A 42 -6.79 -13.83 4.00
CA ALA A 42 -6.00 -14.92 3.45
C ALA A 42 -6.82 -16.22 3.55
N LEU A 43 -7.26 -16.76 2.40
CA LEU A 43 -8.08 -17.98 2.37
C LEU A 43 -7.27 -19.27 2.48
N GLU A 44 -5.95 -19.20 2.40
CA GLU A 44 -5.07 -20.36 2.42
C GLU A 44 -3.86 -20.12 3.32
N PRO A 45 -3.37 -21.13 4.05
CA PRO A 45 -2.26 -20.97 5.00
C PRO A 45 -0.91 -20.62 4.33
N TRP A 46 -0.79 -20.84 3.02
CA TRP A 46 0.38 -20.47 2.24
C TRP A 46 0.31 -19.06 1.64
N VAL A 47 -0.74 -18.29 1.95
CA VAL A 47 -0.89 -16.87 1.56
C VAL A 47 -0.76 -15.99 2.80
N THR A 48 0.04 -14.94 2.67
CA THR A 48 0.16 -13.90 3.70
C THR A 48 -0.26 -12.55 3.16
N LEU A 49 -0.75 -11.71 4.06
CA LEU A 49 -1.11 -10.31 3.85
C LEU A 49 -0.25 -9.46 4.81
N ARG A 50 1.07 -9.59 4.66
CA ARG A 50 2.01 -8.88 5.53
C ARG A 50 1.94 -7.39 5.22
N ARG A 51 1.62 -6.62 6.23
CA ARG A 51 1.62 -5.16 6.15
C ARG A 51 2.10 -4.55 7.45
N PRO A 52 2.77 -3.40 7.38
CA PRO A 52 3.14 -2.65 8.56
C PRO A 52 1.87 -2.25 9.34
N PRO A 53 1.85 -2.39 10.67
CA PRO A 53 0.72 -1.94 11.49
C PRO A 53 0.58 -0.42 11.44
N ILE A 54 -0.66 0.05 11.50
CA ILE A 54 -0.96 1.46 11.72
C ILE A 54 -0.67 1.76 13.19
N VAL A 55 0.29 2.65 13.44
CA VAL A 55 0.73 3.03 14.80
C VAL A 55 0.20 4.37 15.25
N ASN A 56 -0.24 5.20 14.30
CA ASN A 56 -0.86 6.50 14.59
C ASN A 56 -1.88 6.83 13.50
N SER A 57 -2.95 7.53 13.89
CA SER A 57 -3.95 8.06 12.97
C SER A 57 -4.49 9.38 13.50
N HIS A 58 -4.67 10.34 12.59
CA HIS A 58 -5.24 11.64 12.88
C HIS A 58 -6.34 11.97 11.87
N VAL A 59 -7.45 12.50 12.39
CA VAL A 59 -8.62 12.88 11.56
C VAL A 59 -8.86 14.36 11.72
N GLU A 60 -8.91 15.08 10.61
CA GLU A 60 -9.27 16.49 10.54
C GLU A 60 -10.36 16.70 9.48
N GLY A 61 -11.57 16.98 9.93
CA GLY A 61 -12.75 16.96 9.05
C GLY A 61 -12.90 15.60 8.36
N ASP A 62 -12.92 15.60 7.04
CA ASP A 62 -13.00 14.38 6.21
C ASP A 62 -11.62 13.84 5.79
N THR A 63 -10.53 14.50 6.17
CA THR A 63 -9.16 14.05 5.89
C THR A 63 -8.68 13.11 6.98
N ILE A 64 -8.10 11.98 6.58
CA ILE A 64 -7.54 11.00 7.52
C ILE A 64 -6.07 10.79 7.15
N LYS A 65 -5.18 11.07 8.09
CA LYS A 65 -3.76 10.74 8.01
C LYS A 65 -3.48 9.53 8.88
N PHE A 66 -2.70 8.57 8.39
CA PHE A 66 -2.25 7.44 9.19
C PHE A 66 -0.78 7.12 8.91
N VAL A 67 -0.14 6.54 9.92
CA VAL A 67 1.28 6.19 9.92
C VAL A 67 1.41 4.68 10.10
N GLN A 68 2.13 4.05 9.20
CA GLN A 68 2.47 2.63 9.28
C GLN A 68 3.94 2.46 9.66
N ARG A 69 4.22 1.61 10.66
CA ARG A 69 5.59 1.31 11.12
C ARG A 69 6.08 0.01 10.56
N HIS A 70 7.20 0.05 9.83
CA HIS A 70 7.86 -1.11 9.24
C HIS A 70 8.69 -1.90 10.27
N ASP A 71 9.10 -3.12 9.92
CA ASP A 71 9.87 -4.02 10.80
C ASP A 71 11.26 -3.44 11.18
N ASP A 72 11.80 -2.53 10.36
CA ASP A 72 13.04 -1.80 10.62
C ASP A 72 12.87 -0.58 11.55
N GLY A 73 11.64 -0.34 12.03
CA GLY A 73 11.28 0.78 12.89
C GLY A 73 11.03 2.09 12.16
N LEU A 74 11.26 2.14 10.85
CA LEU A 74 10.96 3.31 10.03
C LEU A 74 9.44 3.41 9.76
N GLU A 75 8.98 4.61 9.43
CA GLU A 75 7.57 4.92 9.29
C GLU A 75 7.23 5.51 7.92
N THR A 76 6.08 5.12 7.39
CA THR A 76 5.48 5.74 6.22
C THR A 76 4.19 6.43 6.60
N GLU A 77 3.96 7.61 6.02
CA GLU A 77 2.74 8.37 6.15
C GLU A 77 1.87 8.22 4.90
N SER A 78 0.56 8.08 5.12
CA SER A 78 -0.45 8.08 4.06
C SER A 78 -1.60 8.99 4.44
N VAL A 79 -2.22 9.64 3.45
CA VAL A 79 -3.31 10.58 3.67
C VAL A 79 -4.49 10.26 2.75
N LEU A 80 -5.66 10.05 3.34
CA LEU A 80 -6.94 9.96 2.65
C LEU A 80 -7.53 11.36 2.53
N ILE A 81 -7.61 11.87 1.31
CA ILE A 81 -8.06 13.23 1.00
C ILE A 81 -9.46 13.16 0.41
N PRO A 82 -10.44 13.89 0.96
CA PRO A 82 -11.77 13.98 0.37
C PRO A 82 -11.71 14.76 -0.96
N MET A 83 -12.34 14.23 -1.99
CA MET A 83 -12.47 14.87 -3.29
C MET A 83 -13.93 14.96 -3.67
N PHE A 84 -14.37 16.13 -4.12
CA PHE A 84 -15.73 16.34 -4.56
C PHE A 84 -15.80 16.30 -6.09
N GLY A 85 -16.54 15.36 -6.62
CA GLY A 85 -16.83 15.25 -8.05
C GLY A 85 -17.80 16.33 -8.53
N ARG A 86 -17.94 16.46 -9.86
CA ARG A 86 -18.81 17.47 -10.51
C ARG A 86 -20.29 17.37 -10.08
N ALA A 87 -20.76 16.18 -9.71
CA ALA A 87 -22.14 15.97 -9.24
C ALA A 87 -22.26 16.05 -7.71
N GLY A 88 -21.25 16.57 -7.00
CA GLY A 88 -21.24 16.72 -5.55
C GLY A 88 -20.98 15.43 -4.77
N GLN A 89 -20.74 14.29 -5.45
CA GLN A 89 -20.38 13.05 -4.76
C GLN A 89 -18.98 13.18 -4.16
N MET A 90 -18.86 12.80 -2.89
CA MET A 90 -17.58 12.69 -2.22
C MET A 90 -16.91 11.37 -2.61
N THR A 91 -15.64 11.44 -3.00
CA THR A 91 -14.73 10.31 -3.21
C THR A 91 -13.48 10.50 -2.37
N ARG A 92 -12.66 9.46 -2.23
CA ARG A 92 -11.40 9.57 -1.49
C ARG A 92 -10.22 9.28 -2.40
N THR A 93 -9.22 10.13 -2.34
CA THR A 93 -7.92 9.93 -2.96
C THR A 93 -6.92 9.58 -1.88
N LEU A 94 -6.21 8.45 -2.03
CA LEU A 94 -5.13 8.07 -1.15
C LEU A 94 -3.82 8.63 -1.68
N CYS A 95 -3.19 9.48 -0.87
CA CYS A 95 -1.83 9.93 -1.07
C CYS A 95 -0.89 8.89 -0.44
N VAL A 96 -0.05 8.26 -1.26
CA VAL A 96 0.90 7.21 -0.85
C VAL A 96 2.34 7.66 -0.96
N SER A 97 3.18 7.08 -0.12
CA SER A 97 4.63 7.25 -0.12
C SER A 97 5.29 6.21 -1.03
N SER A 98 6.35 6.59 -1.73
CA SER A 98 7.19 5.70 -2.55
C SER A 98 8.53 5.37 -1.90
N GLN A 99 8.96 6.19 -0.94
CA GLN A 99 10.23 6.05 -0.21
C GLN A 99 10.02 6.44 1.25
N ILE A 100 10.99 6.13 2.10
CA ILE A 100 11.14 6.74 3.43
C ILE A 100 12.25 7.76 3.34
N GLY A 101 11.92 9.03 3.57
CA GLY A 101 12.78 10.15 3.22
C GLY A 101 12.79 10.42 1.71
N CYS A 102 13.64 11.34 1.23
CA CYS A 102 13.76 11.71 -0.18
C CYS A 102 15.12 12.35 -0.46
N ALA A 103 15.73 12.00 -1.60
CA ALA A 103 17.02 12.55 -2.02
C ALA A 103 16.93 13.86 -2.83
N MET A 104 15.72 14.30 -3.22
CA MET A 104 15.53 15.42 -4.17
C MET A 104 15.90 16.80 -3.61
N GLY A 105 15.98 16.95 -2.28
CA GLY A 105 16.45 18.19 -1.64
C GLY A 105 15.55 19.41 -1.85
N CYS A 106 14.25 19.25 -2.07
CA CYS A 106 13.29 20.33 -2.22
C CYS A 106 13.23 21.16 -0.93
N ARG A 107 13.56 22.46 -1.00
CA ARG A 107 13.71 23.34 0.17
C ARG A 107 12.44 23.53 0.99
N PHE A 108 11.27 23.34 0.40
CA PHE A 108 9.96 23.50 1.03
C PHE A 108 9.39 22.20 1.59
N CYS A 109 10.10 21.07 1.44
CA CYS A 109 9.58 19.73 1.77
C CYS A 109 10.28 19.17 2.99
N GLU A 110 9.51 18.87 4.06
CA GLU A 110 10.02 18.24 5.27
C GLU A 110 10.67 16.88 5.01
N THR A 111 10.07 16.07 4.13
CA THR A 111 10.61 14.76 3.76
C THR A 111 12.00 14.86 3.13
N ALA A 112 12.25 15.90 2.34
CA ALA A 112 13.56 16.13 1.71
C ALA A 112 14.65 16.49 2.74
N GLN A 113 14.28 17.10 3.87
CA GLN A 113 15.22 17.43 4.97
C GLN A 113 15.66 16.18 5.74
N MET A 114 14.88 15.11 5.70
CA MET A 114 15.23 13.83 6.33
C MET A 114 16.34 13.08 5.57
N GLY A 115 16.57 13.42 4.29
CA GLY A 115 17.37 12.62 3.38
C GLY A 115 16.69 11.30 3.01
N LEU A 116 17.20 10.58 2.02
CA LEU A 116 16.70 9.26 1.64
C LEU A 116 17.19 8.21 2.64
N MET A 117 16.27 7.51 3.27
CA MET A 117 16.57 6.37 4.15
C MET A 117 16.49 5.05 3.39
N ARG A 118 15.39 4.80 2.65
CA ARG A 118 15.25 3.66 1.74
C ARG A 118 14.08 3.80 0.78
N ASN A 119 14.14 3.05 -0.31
CA ASN A 119 13.01 2.82 -1.19
C ASN A 119 11.98 1.88 -0.52
N LEU A 120 10.72 2.08 -0.80
CA LEU A 120 9.67 1.11 -0.50
C LEU A 120 9.60 0.09 -1.64
N ASP A 121 9.46 -1.18 -1.30
CA ASP A 121 9.13 -2.20 -2.28
C ASP A 121 7.64 -2.15 -2.66
N ALA A 122 7.26 -2.87 -3.70
CA ALA A 122 5.88 -2.91 -4.18
C ALA A 122 4.91 -3.36 -3.09
N ALA A 123 5.29 -4.32 -2.23
CA ALA A 123 4.47 -4.79 -1.13
C ALA A 123 4.17 -3.67 -0.12
N ALA A 124 5.19 -2.89 0.26
CA ALA A 124 5.04 -1.77 1.18
C ALA A 124 4.21 -0.62 0.58
N ILE A 125 4.33 -0.36 -0.72
CA ILE A 125 3.51 0.62 -1.42
C ILE A 125 2.04 0.18 -1.43
N VAL A 126 1.76 -1.07 -1.82
CA VAL A 126 0.40 -1.65 -1.85
C VAL A 126 -0.19 -1.77 -0.44
N ALA A 127 0.64 -2.02 0.58
CA ALA A 127 0.20 -2.10 1.97
C ALA A 127 -0.43 -0.80 2.48
N GLN A 128 -0.08 0.36 1.94
CA GLN A 128 -0.70 1.64 2.30
C GLN A 128 -2.17 1.68 1.84
N TRP A 129 -2.45 1.25 0.61
CA TRP A 129 -3.83 1.11 0.13
C TRP A 129 -4.60 0.04 0.91
N PHE A 130 -3.93 -1.05 1.26
CA PHE A 130 -4.52 -2.14 2.02
C PHE A 130 -4.90 -1.68 3.44
N GLY A 131 -4.01 -0.93 4.10
CA GLY A 131 -4.25 -0.30 5.40
C GLY A 131 -5.43 0.68 5.36
N ALA A 132 -5.47 1.57 4.36
CA ALA A 132 -6.59 2.48 4.16
C ALA A 132 -7.93 1.73 4.02
N THR A 133 -7.94 0.66 3.21
CA THR A 133 -9.16 -0.06 2.87
C THR A 133 -9.66 -0.97 4.00
N HIS A 134 -8.75 -1.69 4.68
CA HIS A 134 -9.12 -2.78 5.58
C HIS A 134 -8.86 -2.49 7.06
N ASP A 135 -7.94 -1.58 7.38
CA ASP A 135 -7.62 -1.24 8.77
C ASP A 135 -8.28 0.10 9.18
N VAL A 136 -8.24 1.12 8.29
CA VAL A 136 -8.97 2.38 8.49
C VAL A 136 -10.45 2.23 8.12
N GLY A 137 -10.79 1.33 7.18
CA GLY A 137 -12.15 1.10 6.72
C GLY A 137 -12.64 2.06 5.63
N GLU A 138 -11.72 2.83 5.03
CA GLU A 138 -12.01 3.81 4.00
C GLU A 138 -11.40 3.40 2.65
N ARG A 139 -12.25 2.99 1.71
CA ARG A 139 -11.80 2.54 0.40
C ARG A 139 -11.55 3.70 -0.56
N PRO A 140 -10.29 4.01 -0.91
CA PRO A 140 -9.99 5.07 -1.87
C PRO A 140 -10.41 4.68 -3.29
N THR A 141 -10.85 5.66 -4.07
CA THR A 141 -11.18 5.51 -5.49
C THR A 141 -10.02 5.90 -6.41
N ASN A 142 -9.09 6.69 -5.89
CA ASN A 142 -7.89 7.15 -6.60
C ASN A 142 -6.66 7.01 -5.70
N ILE A 143 -5.50 6.90 -6.32
CA ILE A 143 -4.20 6.88 -5.65
C ILE A 143 -3.32 7.94 -6.31
N VAL A 144 -2.56 8.69 -5.50
CA VAL A 144 -1.55 9.64 -5.96
C VAL A 144 -0.24 9.41 -5.20
N PHE A 145 0.87 9.47 -5.91
CA PHE A 145 2.21 9.39 -5.32
C PHE A 145 2.70 10.79 -4.96
N MET A 146 2.11 11.35 -3.90
CA MET A 146 2.42 12.69 -3.39
C MET A 146 2.76 12.68 -1.90
N GLY A 147 3.04 11.52 -1.34
CA GLY A 147 3.53 11.33 0.02
C GLY A 147 5.04 11.50 0.14
N MET A 148 5.67 10.66 0.95
CA MET A 148 7.13 10.68 1.12
C MET A 148 7.82 10.07 -0.09
N GLY A 149 8.94 10.71 -0.52
CA GLY A 149 9.80 10.22 -1.61
C GLY A 149 9.49 10.81 -2.97
N GLU A 150 10.33 10.44 -3.94
CA GLU A 150 10.16 10.72 -5.36
C GLU A 150 9.86 9.40 -6.10
N PRO A 151 8.65 9.20 -6.64
CA PRO A 151 8.28 7.94 -7.28
C PRO A 151 9.15 7.60 -8.50
N MET A 152 9.67 8.60 -9.22
CA MET A 152 10.53 8.36 -10.38
C MET A 152 11.92 7.84 -10.00
N ASP A 153 12.36 8.06 -8.74
CA ASP A 153 13.59 7.48 -8.18
C ASP A 153 13.39 6.06 -7.66
N ASN A 154 12.15 5.57 -7.60
CA ASN A 154 11.78 4.22 -7.19
C ASN A 154 10.87 3.52 -8.20
N LEU A 155 11.13 3.75 -9.48
CA LEU A 155 10.24 3.38 -10.58
C LEU A 155 9.96 1.88 -10.66
N ASP A 156 10.96 1.04 -10.41
CA ASP A 156 10.83 -0.43 -10.46
C ASP A 156 9.83 -0.98 -9.44
N SER A 157 9.60 -0.27 -8.33
CA SER A 157 8.63 -0.68 -7.30
C SER A 157 7.25 0.01 -7.49
N VAL A 158 7.21 1.08 -8.27
CA VAL A 158 5.99 1.86 -8.56
C VAL A 158 5.23 1.28 -9.76
N LEU A 159 5.92 0.69 -10.74
CA LEU A 159 5.37 0.07 -11.95
C LEU A 159 5.19 -1.45 -11.80
#